data_71d5096e5882b5d68f2bded322e3649f
#
_entry.id   71d5096e5882b5d68f2bded322e3649f
#
_cell.length_a   1.000
_cell.length_b   1.000
_cell.length_c   1.000
_cell.angle_alpha   90.00
_cell.angle_beta   90.00
_cell.angle_gamma   90.00
#
_symmetry.space_group_name_H-M   'P 1'
#
loop_
_entity.id
_entity.type
_entity.pdbx_description
1 polymer ?
#
loop_
_entity_poly.entity_id
_entity_poly.type
_entity_poly.pdbx_seq_one_letter_code
_entity_poly.pdbx_strand_id
1 'polypeptide(L)'
;MTQRMCDEVKRLYPNQVYYGYPDATGQSRHSSSAHSDISIVSRNKIRVMVKHINPRVVNRVNAVNNNLSKDNILIDKSCKMLIGDLEKVTNKEGSRDIDKSNKELTHMSDAFGYGVDWEFPVVKPVIGTQDR
;
A
#
# COMPACT_ATOMS: atom_id res chain seq x y z
N MET A 1 -18.74 -1.50 4.24
CA MET A 1 -17.51 -2.34 4.19
C MET A 1 -16.30 -1.66 4.83
N THR A 2 -15.96 -0.50 4.39
CA THR A 2 -14.79 0.23 4.91
C THR A 2 -14.89 0.51 6.42
N GLN A 3 -16.07 0.87 6.89
CA GLN A 3 -16.28 1.09 8.33
C GLN A 3 -16.04 -0.19 9.14
N ARG A 4 -16.49 -1.34 8.62
CA ARG A 4 -16.26 -2.63 9.30
C ARG A 4 -14.78 -2.96 9.39
N MET A 5 -14.03 -2.65 8.34
CA MET A 5 -12.58 -2.84 8.33
C MET A 5 -11.93 -2.00 9.42
N CYS A 6 -12.30 -0.73 9.53
CA CYS A 6 -11.77 0.15 10.57
C CYS A 6 -12.08 -0.37 11.98
N ASP A 7 -13.30 -0.82 12.18
CA ASP A 7 -13.73 -1.37 13.47
C ASP A 7 -12.93 -2.62 13.82
N GLU A 8 -12.68 -3.49 12.83
CA GLU A 8 -11.93 -4.72 13.04
C GLU A 8 -10.46 -4.47 13.37
N VAL A 9 -9.84 -3.51 12.69
CA VAL A 9 -8.46 -3.13 12.98
C VAL A 9 -8.34 -2.66 14.43
N LYS A 10 -9.26 -1.82 14.88
CA LYS A 10 -9.25 -1.32 16.26
C LYS A 10 -9.55 -2.41 17.27
N ARG A 11 -10.35 -3.39 16.89
CA ARG A 11 -10.65 -4.53 17.76
C ARG A 11 -9.41 -5.41 17.95
N LEU A 12 -8.69 -5.65 16.87
CA LEU A 12 -7.50 -6.50 16.89
C LEU A 12 -6.30 -5.82 17.55
N TYR A 13 -6.16 -4.53 17.35
CA TYR A 13 -5.02 -3.75 17.84
C TYR A 13 -5.50 -2.51 18.57
N PRO A 14 -6.06 -2.65 19.77
CA PRO A 14 -6.67 -1.52 20.48
C PRO A 14 -5.63 -0.54 21.02
N ASN A 15 -6.07 0.69 21.19
CA ASN A 15 -5.27 1.75 21.82
C ASN A 15 -3.96 2.06 21.10
N GLN A 16 -3.98 1.99 19.77
CA GLN A 16 -2.82 2.29 18.95
C GLN A 16 -3.02 3.59 18.16
N VAL A 17 -1.92 4.14 17.67
CA VAL A 17 -1.96 5.17 16.65
C VAL A 17 -1.93 4.44 15.31
N TYR A 18 -2.89 4.73 14.45
CA TYR A 18 -3.04 3.99 13.20
C TYR A 18 -2.65 4.84 12.01
N TYR A 19 -1.90 4.24 11.09
CA TYR A 19 -1.55 4.86 9.82
C TYR A 19 -2.07 3.97 8.70
N GLY A 20 -2.73 4.55 7.73
CA GLY A 20 -3.27 3.82 6.59
C GLY A 20 -2.61 4.28 5.29
N TYR A 21 -2.29 3.33 4.43
CA TYR A 21 -1.65 3.60 3.14
C TYR A 21 -2.55 3.06 2.03
N PRO A 22 -3.62 3.79 1.69
CA PRO A 22 -4.57 3.29 0.72
C PRO A 22 -4.13 3.51 -0.71
N ASP A 23 -4.81 2.83 -1.62
CA ASP A 23 -4.75 3.13 -3.03
C ASP A 23 -5.36 4.52 -3.25
N ALA A 24 -4.74 5.33 -4.08
CA ALA A 24 -5.22 6.69 -4.36
C ALA A 24 -6.64 6.73 -4.93
N THR A 25 -7.08 5.66 -5.59
CA THR A 25 -8.45 5.58 -6.11
C THR A 25 -9.50 5.58 -4.99
N GLY A 26 -9.13 5.29 -3.76
CA GLY A 26 -10.03 5.37 -2.61
C GLY A 26 -10.48 6.79 -2.28
N GLN A 27 -9.90 7.80 -2.94
CA GLN A 27 -10.35 9.19 -2.81
C GLN A 27 -11.62 9.45 -3.59
N SER A 28 -11.98 8.57 -4.52
CA SER A 28 -13.17 8.73 -5.33
C SER A 28 -14.42 8.37 -4.53
N ARG A 29 -15.50 9.11 -4.77
CA ARG A 29 -16.78 8.81 -4.16
C ARG A 29 -17.51 7.82 -5.03
N HIS A 30 -18.10 6.83 -4.42
CA HIS A 30 -18.96 5.89 -5.13
C HIS A 30 -20.31 6.55 -5.41
N SER A 31 -20.96 6.17 -6.49
CA SER A 31 -22.23 6.76 -6.90
C SER A 31 -23.32 6.63 -5.84
N SER A 32 -23.25 5.59 -5.02
CA SER A 32 -24.26 5.34 -3.99
C SER A 32 -23.82 5.81 -2.60
N SER A 33 -22.66 6.46 -2.49
CA SER A 33 -22.12 6.86 -1.21
C SER A 33 -21.82 8.35 -1.18
N ALA A 34 -22.09 8.99 -0.05
CA ALA A 34 -21.76 10.39 0.16
C ALA A 34 -20.29 10.61 0.47
N HIS A 35 -19.56 9.54 0.82
CA HIS A 35 -18.18 9.64 1.28
C HIS A 35 -17.28 8.70 0.51
N SER A 36 -16.03 9.11 0.28
CA SER A 36 -15.01 8.22 -0.25
C SER A 36 -14.55 7.25 0.83
N ASP A 37 -13.95 6.14 0.42
CA ASP A 37 -13.39 5.19 1.38
C ASP A 37 -12.31 5.84 2.23
N ILE A 38 -11.47 6.67 1.63
CA ILE A 38 -10.42 7.39 2.36
C ILE A 38 -11.01 8.32 3.42
N SER A 39 -12.11 9.02 3.10
CA SER A 39 -12.74 9.89 4.08
C SER A 39 -13.31 9.10 5.26
N ILE A 40 -13.83 7.90 5.01
CA ILE A 40 -14.33 7.03 6.08
C ILE A 40 -13.17 6.60 7.00
N VAL A 41 -12.06 6.17 6.41
CA VAL A 41 -10.87 5.78 7.16
C VAL A 41 -10.38 6.95 8.02
N SER A 42 -10.30 8.14 7.43
CA SER A 42 -9.85 9.33 8.14
C SER A 42 -10.75 9.69 9.32
N ARG A 43 -12.07 9.58 9.16
CA ARG A 43 -13.00 9.85 10.24
C ARG A 43 -12.88 8.86 11.39
N ASN A 44 -12.30 7.70 11.15
CA ASN A 44 -12.06 6.71 12.18
C ASN A 44 -10.73 6.91 12.91
N LYS A 45 -10.13 8.09 12.77
CA LYS A 45 -8.90 8.46 13.44
C LYS A 45 -7.70 7.64 12.99
N ILE A 46 -7.73 7.18 11.76
CA ILE A 46 -6.61 6.54 11.11
C ILE A 46 -5.93 7.60 10.26
N ARG A 47 -4.65 7.84 10.47
CA ARG A 47 -3.90 8.83 9.70
C ARG A 47 -3.64 8.29 8.31
N VAL A 48 -4.19 8.97 7.31
CA VAL A 48 -4.12 8.51 5.93
C VAL A 48 -2.90 9.09 5.24
N MET A 49 -2.02 8.22 4.75
CA MET A 49 -0.84 8.58 4.00
C MET A 49 -1.07 8.19 2.54
N VAL A 50 -1.51 9.12 1.73
CA VAL A 50 -1.86 8.84 0.35
C VAL A 50 -1.38 9.95 -0.57
N LYS A 51 -0.85 9.58 -1.72
CA LYS A 51 -0.46 10.51 -2.75
C LYS A 51 -1.67 10.83 -3.62
N HIS A 52 -1.60 11.92 -4.35
CA HIS A 52 -2.67 12.31 -5.26
C HIS A 52 -2.85 11.28 -6.38
N ILE A 53 -1.75 10.72 -6.85
CA ILE A 53 -1.74 9.68 -7.87
C ILE A 53 -0.90 8.53 -7.33
N ASN A 54 -1.31 7.31 -7.62
CA ASN A 54 -0.54 6.13 -7.22
C ASN A 54 0.86 6.15 -7.82
N PRO A 55 1.86 5.66 -7.11
CA PRO A 55 3.20 5.56 -7.66
C PRO A 55 3.23 4.56 -8.83
N ARG A 56 4.18 4.73 -9.71
CA ARG A 56 4.38 3.77 -10.81
C ARG A 56 4.70 2.41 -10.20
N VAL A 57 4.18 1.36 -10.83
CA VAL A 57 4.38 -0.01 -10.35
C VAL A 57 5.87 -0.32 -10.18
N VAL A 58 6.70 0.06 -11.16
CA VAL A 58 8.14 -0.22 -11.10
C VAL A 58 8.80 0.45 -9.89
N ASN A 59 8.38 1.65 -9.54
CA ASN A 59 8.95 2.37 -8.40
C ASN A 59 8.56 1.71 -7.09
N ARG A 60 7.31 1.29 -6.99
CA ARG A 60 6.79 0.62 -5.81
C ARG A 60 7.46 -0.74 -5.60
N VAL A 61 7.62 -1.50 -6.67
CA VAL A 61 8.29 -2.81 -6.63
C VAL A 61 9.76 -2.64 -6.25
N ASN A 62 10.43 -1.65 -6.83
CA ASN A 62 11.83 -1.39 -6.50
C ASN A 62 12.00 -0.96 -5.03
N ALA A 63 11.07 -0.17 -4.50
CA ALA A 63 11.12 0.21 -3.10
C ALA A 63 11.03 -1.02 -2.19
N VAL A 64 10.12 -1.94 -2.50
CA VAL A 64 9.97 -3.17 -1.73
C VAL A 64 11.22 -4.03 -1.82
N ASN A 65 11.70 -4.29 -3.03
CA ASN A 65 12.88 -5.15 -3.23
C ASN A 65 14.13 -4.58 -2.57
N ASN A 66 14.33 -3.28 -2.70
CA ASN A 66 15.48 -2.62 -2.13
C ASN A 66 15.48 -2.72 -0.60
N ASN A 67 14.34 -2.51 0.02
CA ASN A 67 14.26 -2.54 1.46
C ASN A 67 14.26 -3.94 2.05
N LEU A 68 13.72 -4.92 1.34
CA LEU A 68 13.83 -6.31 1.75
C LEU A 68 15.27 -6.79 1.67
N SER A 69 15.99 -6.44 0.60
CA SER A 69 17.37 -6.87 0.42
C SER A 69 18.34 -6.26 1.43
N LYS A 70 17.99 -5.11 1.98
CA LYS A 70 18.81 -4.44 2.98
C LYS A 70 18.38 -4.72 4.41
N ASP A 71 17.45 -5.65 4.58
CA ASP A 71 16.88 -6.00 5.88
C ASP A 71 16.25 -4.82 6.62
N ASN A 72 15.78 -3.83 5.89
CA ASN A 72 15.07 -2.70 6.49
C ASN A 72 13.62 -3.05 6.82
N ILE A 73 13.12 -4.14 6.25
CA ILE A 73 11.76 -4.60 6.44
C ILE A 73 11.79 -6.08 6.78
N LEU A 74 11.07 -6.45 7.82
CA LEU A 74 10.89 -7.84 8.20
C LEU A 74 9.40 -8.15 8.11
N ILE A 75 9.07 -9.29 7.56
CA ILE A 75 7.69 -9.74 7.44
C ILE A 75 7.51 -10.95 8.35
N ASP A 76 6.55 -10.84 9.26
CA ASP A 76 6.27 -11.94 10.17
C ASP A 76 5.79 -13.17 9.38
N LYS A 77 6.24 -14.34 9.78
CA LYS A 77 5.88 -15.58 9.08
C LYS A 77 4.39 -15.89 9.08
N SER A 78 3.63 -15.27 9.97
CA SER A 78 2.17 -15.43 10.00
C SER A 78 1.47 -14.68 8.87
N CYS A 79 2.16 -13.75 8.20
CA CYS A 79 1.63 -13.00 7.08
C CYS A 79 1.68 -13.84 5.80
N LYS A 80 0.99 -14.99 5.82
CA LYS A 80 1.11 -15.99 4.76
C LYS A 80 0.64 -15.52 3.39
N MET A 81 -0.42 -14.74 3.36
CA MET A 81 -0.94 -14.26 2.08
C MET A 81 0.02 -13.26 1.43
N LEU A 82 0.60 -12.37 2.21
CA LEU A 82 1.58 -11.42 1.69
C LEU A 82 2.84 -12.15 1.21
N ILE A 83 3.35 -13.08 2.02
CA ILE A 83 4.55 -13.84 1.65
C ILE A 83 4.30 -14.63 0.37
N GLY A 84 3.15 -15.32 0.30
CA GLY A 84 2.80 -16.07 -0.90
C GLY A 84 2.68 -15.20 -2.14
N ASP A 85 2.13 -14.00 -1.98
CA ASP A 85 1.97 -13.06 -3.07
C ASP A 85 3.35 -12.59 -3.56
N LEU A 86 4.23 -12.23 -2.64
CA LEU A 86 5.58 -11.78 -3.01
C LEU A 86 6.41 -12.87 -3.67
N GLU A 87 6.19 -14.12 -3.30
CA GLU A 87 6.89 -15.24 -3.91
C GLU A 87 6.39 -15.60 -5.29
N LYS A 88 5.11 -15.33 -5.59
CA LYS A 88 4.46 -15.77 -6.82
C LYS A 88 4.29 -14.69 -7.88
N VAL A 89 4.38 -13.42 -7.49
CA VAL A 89 4.22 -12.33 -8.43
C VAL A 89 5.42 -12.31 -9.36
N THR A 90 5.15 -12.21 -10.65
CA THR A 90 6.20 -12.16 -11.67
C THR A 90 6.03 -10.93 -12.55
N ASN A 91 7.09 -10.55 -13.22
CA ASN A 91 7.01 -9.47 -14.21
C ASN A 91 6.38 -9.99 -15.50
N LYS A 92 5.76 -9.10 -16.25
CA LYS A 92 5.31 -9.41 -17.58
C LYS A 92 6.54 -9.70 -18.44
N GLU A 93 6.42 -10.65 -19.35
CA GLU A 93 7.50 -11.01 -20.22
C GLU A 93 8.03 -9.79 -20.98
N GLY A 94 9.33 -9.60 -20.94
CA GLY A 94 9.99 -8.49 -21.64
C GLY A 94 9.77 -7.11 -21.01
N SER A 95 9.26 -7.05 -19.78
CA SER A 95 8.88 -5.81 -19.13
C SER A 95 9.27 -5.81 -17.67
N ARG A 96 9.36 -4.62 -17.10
CA ARG A 96 9.53 -4.46 -15.65
C ARG A 96 8.19 -4.39 -14.92
N ASP A 97 7.10 -4.40 -15.67
CA ASP A 97 5.79 -4.34 -15.04
C ASP A 97 5.42 -5.69 -14.46
N ILE A 98 4.67 -5.65 -13.36
CA ILE A 98 4.18 -6.88 -12.76
C ILE A 98 3.13 -7.50 -13.67
N ASP A 99 3.18 -8.82 -13.80
CA ASP A 99 2.15 -9.55 -14.52
C ASP A 99 0.89 -9.58 -13.66
N LYS A 100 -0.13 -8.86 -14.09
CA LYS A 100 -1.41 -8.77 -13.39
C LYS A 100 -2.51 -9.60 -14.02
N SER A 101 -2.13 -10.57 -14.85
CA SER A 101 -3.12 -11.48 -15.44
C SER A 101 -3.88 -12.26 -14.37
N ASN A 102 -3.26 -12.51 -13.21
CA ASN A 102 -3.94 -13.06 -12.06
C ASN A 102 -3.97 -12.00 -10.96
N LYS A 103 -5.09 -11.28 -10.84
CA LYS A 103 -5.19 -10.19 -9.89
C LYS A 103 -5.09 -10.63 -8.43
N GLU A 104 -5.47 -11.85 -8.12
CA GLU A 104 -5.38 -12.35 -6.76
C GLU A 104 -3.95 -12.46 -6.28
N LEU A 105 -3.00 -12.65 -7.19
CA LEU A 105 -1.59 -12.74 -6.84
C LEU A 105 -0.94 -11.38 -6.58
N THR A 106 -1.65 -10.28 -6.79
CA THR A 106 -1.05 -8.96 -6.66
C THR A 106 -1.67 -8.08 -5.59
N HIS A 107 -2.84 -8.45 -5.06
CA HIS A 107 -3.56 -7.58 -4.14
C HIS A 107 -2.76 -7.25 -2.87
N MET A 108 -2.17 -8.25 -2.24
CA MET A 108 -1.42 -8.03 -1.01
C MET A 108 -0.11 -7.30 -1.28
N SER A 109 0.57 -7.65 -2.37
CA SER A 109 1.82 -6.98 -2.73
C SER A 109 1.58 -5.53 -3.15
N ASP A 110 0.45 -5.24 -3.80
CA ASP A 110 0.10 -3.87 -4.14
C ASP A 110 -0.12 -3.04 -2.87
N ALA A 111 -0.91 -3.54 -1.94
CA ALA A 111 -1.19 -2.85 -0.68
C ALA A 111 0.08 -2.61 0.13
N PHE A 112 0.91 -3.63 0.25
CA PHE A 112 2.19 -3.54 0.94
C PHE A 112 3.10 -2.52 0.26
N GLY A 113 3.14 -2.55 -1.07
CA GLY A 113 3.96 -1.64 -1.86
C GLY A 113 3.59 -0.17 -1.68
N TYR A 114 2.32 0.16 -1.48
CA TYR A 114 1.92 1.55 -1.23
C TYR A 114 2.55 2.07 0.07
N GLY A 115 2.55 1.26 1.11
CA GLY A 115 3.14 1.65 2.38
C GLY A 115 4.66 1.79 2.28
N VAL A 116 5.32 0.82 1.65
CA VAL A 116 6.77 0.86 1.50
C VAL A 116 7.21 2.04 0.63
N ASP A 117 6.50 2.29 -0.48
CA ASP A 117 6.84 3.42 -1.34
C ASP A 117 6.67 4.76 -0.61
N TRP A 118 5.66 4.87 0.24
CA TRP A 118 5.47 6.10 1.01
C TRP A 118 6.61 6.33 1.99
N GLU A 119 6.98 5.29 2.75
CA GLU A 119 8.00 5.43 3.80
C GLU A 119 9.43 5.43 3.27
N PHE A 120 9.69 4.69 2.21
CA PHE A 120 11.05 4.50 1.68
C PHE A 120 11.06 4.62 0.14
N PRO A 121 10.69 5.77 -0.42
CA PRO A 121 10.60 5.90 -1.87
C PRO A 121 11.99 5.81 -2.54
N VAL A 122 12.04 5.15 -3.69
CA VAL A 122 13.27 5.11 -4.49
C VAL A 122 13.43 6.37 -5.33
N VAL A 123 12.30 7.03 -5.65
CA VAL A 123 12.34 8.26 -6.42
C VAL A 123 12.11 9.40 -5.46
N LYS A 124 13.12 10.23 -5.26
CA LYS A 124 13.02 11.37 -4.37
C LYS A 124 12.43 12.58 -5.11
N PRO A 125 11.81 13.49 -4.39
CA PRO A 125 11.34 14.74 -4.99
C PRO A 125 12.48 15.49 -5.64
N VAL A 126 12.22 16.00 -6.84
CA VAL A 126 13.24 16.67 -7.56
C VAL A 126 13.43 18.06 -7.13
N ILE A 127 12.47 18.68 -6.68
CA ILE A 127 12.55 19.98 -6.43
C ILE A 127 13.03 20.35 -5.26
N GLY A 128 13.71 20.87 -5.35
CA GLY A 128 14.11 21.38 -4.43
C GLY A 128 14.38 21.24 -3.38
N THR A 129 14.43 20.51 -3.39
CA THR A 129 14.55 20.61 -2.58
C THR A 129 14.79 20.09 -1.54
N GLN A 130 14.27 19.65 -1.02
CA GLN A 130 14.35 19.28 0.13
C GLN A 130 14.16 17.97 0.25
N ASP A 131 14.86 17.29 0.86
CA ASP A 131 14.72 15.96 1.21
C ASP A 131 13.69 15.84 2.23
N ARG A 132 12.97 14.86 2.31
CA ARG A 132 11.94 14.65 3.26
C ARG A 132 12.39 14.36 4.63
#